data_f67915acbf85e2d9b912664a2141cecb
#
_entry.id   f67915acbf85e2d9b912664a2141cecb
#
_cell.length_a   1.000
_cell.length_b   1.000
_cell.length_c   1.000
_cell.angle_alpha   90.00
_cell.angle_beta   90.00
_cell.angle_gamma   90.00
#
_symmetry.space_group_name_H-M   'P 1'
#
loop_
_entity.id
_entity.type
_entity.pdbx_description
1 polymer ?
#
loop_
_entity_poly.entity_id
_entity_poly.type
_entity_poly.pdbx_seq_one_letter_code
_entity_poly.pdbx_strand_id
1 'polypeptide(L)'
;VKPAIAMRSVNALADAAASYGAGVSFRDIGYMLSADYDSKNHTTREAVLHQQAEKLAELKASGRDVMIRQGNDYAAVQATLITDMDFDGGQYSIIDEYVPFYPLALHSRVSYTGASLNLADDAEEVLLRSAEMGAGLQYTLTAQSARVLQDSTYSEFYGADASLVLDDITAQVAQYRQTLSGIFNQEMTGHERVGNVTITTYAN
;
A
#
# COMPACT_ATOMS: atom_id res chain seq x y z
N VAL A 1 -14.71 6.98 -12.64
CA VAL A 1 -14.41 8.41 -12.96
C VAL A 1 -13.76 8.44 -14.34
N LYS A 2 -14.10 9.42 -15.20
CA LYS A 2 -13.46 9.57 -16.52
C LYS A 2 -11.95 9.83 -16.34
N PRO A 3 -11.07 9.19 -17.10
CA PRO A 3 -9.61 9.34 -16.97
C PRO A 3 -9.14 10.80 -17.01
N ALA A 4 -9.67 11.59 -17.92
CA ALA A 4 -9.33 13.01 -18.04
C ALA A 4 -9.70 13.84 -16.80
N ILE A 5 -10.77 13.47 -16.08
CA ILE A 5 -11.14 14.12 -14.81
C ILE A 5 -10.20 13.67 -13.71
N ALA A 6 -9.90 12.37 -13.63
CA ALA A 6 -8.96 11.84 -12.66
C ALA A 6 -7.57 12.52 -12.77
N MET A 7 -7.03 12.63 -13.98
CA MET A 7 -5.73 13.28 -14.20
C MET A 7 -5.73 14.78 -13.87
N ARG A 8 -6.84 15.50 -14.11
CA ARG A 8 -6.97 16.89 -13.64
C ARG A 8 -6.91 17.00 -12.12
N SER A 9 -7.60 16.08 -11.43
CA SER A 9 -7.58 16.06 -9.96
C SER A 9 -6.17 15.71 -9.42
N VAL A 10 -5.46 14.79 -10.07
CA VAL A 10 -4.07 14.44 -9.75
C VAL A 10 -3.17 15.67 -9.88
N ASN A 11 -3.27 16.41 -10.98
CA ASN A 11 -2.47 17.62 -11.19
C ASN A 11 -2.78 18.69 -10.14
N ALA A 12 -4.06 18.96 -9.87
CA ALA A 12 -4.46 19.93 -8.86
C ALA A 12 -3.96 19.56 -7.45
N LEU A 13 -4.02 18.26 -7.08
CA LEU A 13 -3.47 17.77 -5.81
C LEU A 13 -1.95 17.94 -5.76
N ALA A 14 -1.26 17.58 -6.84
CA ALA A 14 0.20 17.71 -6.93
C ALA A 14 0.64 19.17 -6.80
N ASP A 15 -0.06 20.10 -7.46
CA ASP A 15 0.23 21.53 -7.38
C ASP A 15 -0.04 22.08 -5.97
N ALA A 16 -1.14 21.67 -5.34
CA ALA A 16 -1.46 22.05 -3.96
C ALA A 16 -0.39 21.53 -2.99
N ALA A 17 -0.02 20.23 -3.09
CA ALA A 17 1.02 19.64 -2.26
C ALA A 17 2.37 20.34 -2.44
N ALA A 18 2.70 20.76 -3.67
CA ALA A 18 3.93 21.50 -3.96
C ALA A 18 4.07 22.78 -3.15
N SER A 19 2.98 23.52 -2.99
CA SER A 19 3.00 24.79 -2.25
C SER A 19 3.32 24.64 -0.77
N TYR A 20 3.17 23.42 -0.23
CA TYR A 20 3.47 23.06 1.16
C TYR A 20 4.74 22.21 1.32
N GLY A 21 5.46 21.94 0.23
CA GLY A 21 6.60 21.02 0.25
C GLY A 21 6.23 19.59 0.65
N ALA A 22 4.97 19.19 0.43
CA ALA A 22 4.43 17.89 0.82
C ALA A 22 4.53 16.86 -0.30
N GLY A 23 4.62 15.57 0.07
CA GLY A 23 4.41 14.45 -0.83
C GLY A 23 2.94 14.30 -1.24
N VAL A 24 2.66 13.34 -2.10
CA VAL A 24 1.31 13.03 -2.58
C VAL A 24 0.93 11.59 -2.27
N SER A 25 -0.34 11.38 -1.98
CA SER A 25 -0.90 10.05 -1.74
C SER A 25 -2.05 9.79 -2.69
N PHE A 26 -2.00 8.65 -3.39
CA PHE A 26 -3.02 8.26 -4.35
C PHE A 26 -3.63 6.92 -3.95
N ARG A 27 -4.98 6.88 -3.92
CA ARG A 27 -5.72 5.65 -3.68
C ARG A 27 -5.85 4.81 -4.95
N ASP A 28 -6.23 5.42 -6.07
CA ASP A 28 -6.63 4.71 -7.28
C ASP A 28 -5.59 4.82 -8.42
N ILE A 29 -4.78 5.89 -8.40
CA ILE A 29 -3.70 6.11 -9.35
C ILE A 29 -2.55 5.16 -9.05
N GLY A 30 -2.09 4.46 -10.07
CA GLY A 30 -1.09 3.41 -9.94
C GLY A 30 -1.68 2.01 -9.76
N TYR A 31 -2.99 1.90 -9.52
CA TYR A 31 -3.70 0.64 -9.35
C TYR A 31 -4.83 0.46 -10.36
N MET A 32 -5.74 1.43 -10.49
CA MET A 32 -6.92 1.31 -11.35
C MET A 32 -6.68 1.91 -12.72
N LEU A 33 -6.90 1.10 -13.76
CA LEU A 33 -6.87 1.52 -15.16
C LEU A 33 -8.30 1.49 -15.73
N SER A 34 -8.94 2.66 -15.79
CA SER A 34 -10.29 2.81 -16.34
C SER A 34 -10.21 3.32 -17.77
N ALA A 35 -10.95 2.70 -18.69
CA ALA A 35 -11.14 3.24 -20.04
C ALA A 35 -12.30 4.23 -20.08
N ASP A 36 -12.30 5.14 -21.07
CA ASP A 36 -13.44 5.97 -21.45
C ASP A 36 -13.85 5.61 -22.88
N TYR A 37 -15.06 5.12 -23.03
CA TYR A 37 -15.63 4.72 -24.31
C TYR A 37 -16.53 5.80 -24.94
N ASP A 38 -16.48 7.02 -24.42
CA ASP A 38 -17.19 8.16 -25.00
C ASP A 38 -16.68 8.40 -26.44
N SER A 39 -17.60 8.52 -27.40
CA SER A 39 -17.23 8.67 -28.81
C SER A 39 -16.42 9.92 -29.11
N LYS A 40 -16.48 10.95 -28.25
CA LYS A 40 -15.74 12.20 -28.40
C LYS A 40 -14.42 12.23 -27.64
N ASN A 41 -14.29 11.38 -26.61
CA ASN A 41 -13.14 11.37 -25.69
C ASN A 41 -12.68 9.95 -25.39
N HIS A 42 -12.64 9.10 -26.39
CA HIS A 42 -12.23 7.72 -26.24
C HIS A 42 -10.79 7.64 -25.69
N THR A 43 -10.62 6.92 -24.59
CA THR A 43 -9.31 6.69 -23.97
C THR A 43 -9.20 5.22 -23.59
N THR A 44 -8.19 4.52 -24.10
CA THR A 44 -7.95 3.11 -23.77
C THR A 44 -7.31 2.97 -22.40
N ARG A 45 -7.39 1.75 -21.82
CA ARG A 45 -6.68 1.44 -20.56
C ARG A 45 -5.17 1.62 -20.68
N GLU A 46 -4.60 1.26 -21.83
CA GLU A 46 -3.18 1.45 -22.12
C GLU A 46 -2.79 2.92 -22.15
N ALA A 47 -3.58 3.77 -22.80
CA ALA A 47 -3.36 5.21 -22.78
C ALA A 47 -3.40 5.78 -21.35
N VAL A 48 -4.33 5.29 -20.50
CA VAL A 48 -4.40 5.68 -19.10
C VAL A 48 -3.16 5.21 -18.33
N LEU A 49 -2.66 3.99 -18.59
CA LEU A 49 -1.44 3.48 -18.00
C LEU A 49 -0.27 4.42 -18.29
N HIS A 50 -0.06 4.77 -19.56
CA HIS A 50 1.03 5.69 -19.95
C HIS A 50 0.90 7.06 -19.27
N GLN A 51 -0.31 7.65 -19.24
CA GLN A 51 -0.55 8.93 -18.56
C GLN A 51 -0.24 8.88 -17.06
N GLN A 52 -0.63 7.79 -16.39
CA GLN A 52 -0.34 7.61 -14.97
C GLN A 52 1.16 7.38 -14.73
N ALA A 53 1.81 6.54 -15.53
CA ALA A 53 3.23 6.26 -15.42
C ALA A 53 4.09 7.51 -15.61
N GLU A 54 3.79 8.31 -16.65
CA GLU A 54 4.47 9.58 -16.91
C GLU A 54 4.31 10.56 -15.75
N LYS A 55 3.08 10.68 -15.21
CA LYS A 55 2.82 11.60 -14.09
C LYS A 55 3.51 11.17 -12.80
N LEU A 56 3.51 9.88 -12.49
CA LEU A 56 4.22 9.37 -11.31
C LEU A 56 5.75 9.55 -11.45
N ALA A 57 6.29 9.32 -12.65
CA ALA A 57 7.70 9.57 -12.94
C ALA A 57 8.08 11.07 -12.81
N GLU A 58 7.22 11.97 -13.29
CA GLU A 58 7.39 13.42 -13.13
C GLU A 58 7.44 13.82 -11.64
N LEU A 59 6.51 13.31 -10.84
CA LEU A 59 6.44 13.58 -9.40
C LEU A 59 7.71 13.09 -8.68
N LYS A 60 8.14 11.86 -8.97
CA LYS A 60 9.39 11.31 -8.42
C LYS A 60 10.61 12.14 -8.86
N ALA A 61 10.72 12.50 -10.14
CA ALA A 61 11.81 13.29 -10.65
C ALA A 61 11.87 14.70 -10.04
N SER A 62 10.74 15.23 -9.60
CA SER A 62 10.68 16.50 -8.85
C SER A 62 11.11 16.40 -7.38
N GLY A 63 11.56 15.21 -6.94
CA GLY A 63 12.03 14.94 -5.57
C GLY A 63 10.90 14.81 -4.55
N ARG A 64 9.67 14.52 -4.97
CA ARG A 64 8.54 14.34 -4.06
C ARG A 64 8.36 12.91 -3.64
N ASP A 65 7.94 12.73 -2.41
CA ASP A 65 7.43 11.45 -1.95
C ASP A 65 6.09 11.14 -2.60
N VAL A 66 5.99 9.93 -3.14
CA VAL A 66 4.80 9.41 -3.79
C VAL A 66 4.34 8.17 -3.06
N MET A 67 3.17 8.25 -2.44
CA MET A 67 2.50 7.11 -1.82
C MET A 67 1.38 6.63 -2.72
N ILE A 68 1.35 5.33 -2.98
CA ILE A 68 0.30 4.67 -3.77
C ILE A 68 -0.31 3.52 -2.95
N ARG A 69 -1.55 3.20 -3.25
CA ARG A 69 -2.23 2.04 -2.67
C ARG A 69 -2.12 0.86 -3.64
N GLN A 70 -1.74 -0.32 -3.12
CA GLN A 70 -1.53 -1.58 -3.86
C GLN A 70 -0.45 -1.47 -4.94
N GLY A 71 -0.71 -0.73 -6.02
CA GLY A 71 0.25 -0.44 -7.07
C GLY A 71 0.50 -1.58 -8.07
N ASN A 72 0.40 -1.24 -9.35
CA ASN A 72 0.90 -2.11 -10.41
C ASN A 72 2.40 -1.85 -10.66
N ASP A 73 3.05 -2.69 -11.42
CA ASP A 73 4.48 -2.64 -11.73
C ASP A 73 4.96 -1.26 -12.22
N TYR A 74 4.24 -0.65 -13.15
CA TYR A 74 4.58 0.68 -13.68
C TYR A 74 4.56 1.80 -12.63
N ALA A 75 3.77 1.63 -11.57
CA ALA A 75 3.62 2.60 -10.49
C ALA A 75 4.56 2.30 -9.33
N ALA A 76 4.78 1.02 -9.01
CA ALA A 76 5.62 0.58 -7.90
C ALA A 76 7.05 1.13 -8.01
N VAL A 77 7.62 1.15 -9.23
CA VAL A 77 8.97 1.69 -9.48
C VAL A 77 9.07 3.21 -9.28
N GLN A 78 7.95 3.91 -9.22
CA GLN A 78 7.90 5.36 -8.99
C GLN A 78 7.49 5.72 -7.56
N ALA A 79 7.00 4.76 -6.78
CA ALA A 79 6.56 5.00 -5.41
C ALA A 79 7.73 5.13 -4.42
N THR A 80 7.51 5.93 -3.38
CA THR A 80 8.33 5.96 -2.16
C THR A 80 7.77 5.00 -1.12
N LEU A 81 6.43 4.87 -1.10
CA LEU A 81 5.70 3.99 -0.20
C LEU A 81 4.50 3.37 -0.94
N ILE A 82 4.32 2.06 -0.76
CA ILE A 82 3.15 1.32 -1.23
C ILE A 82 2.36 0.86 -0.01
N THR A 83 1.09 1.24 0.08
CA THR A 83 0.19 0.80 1.16
C THR A 83 -0.80 -0.27 0.68
N ASP A 84 -1.36 -1.04 1.60
CA ASP A 84 -2.35 -2.09 1.32
C ASP A 84 -1.88 -3.07 0.23
N MET A 85 -0.60 -3.44 0.23
CA MET A 85 -0.08 -4.44 -0.70
C MET A 85 -0.75 -5.78 -0.41
N ASP A 86 -1.24 -6.43 -1.46
CA ASP A 86 -1.85 -7.75 -1.36
C ASP A 86 -0.74 -8.81 -1.21
N PHE A 87 -0.68 -9.44 -0.02
CA PHE A 87 0.27 -10.51 0.28
C PHE A 87 -0.31 -11.91 0.08
N ASP A 88 -1.63 -12.02 -0.11
CA ASP A 88 -2.32 -13.30 -0.16
C ASP A 88 -2.70 -13.72 -1.59
N GLY A 89 -2.61 -12.80 -2.53
CA GLY A 89 -3.05 -13.02 -3.90
C GLY A 89 -4.55 -13.27 -3.98
N GLY A 90 -5.00 -13.87 -5.08
CA GLY A 90 -6.43 -14.10 -5.29
C GLY A 90 -7.04 -15.25 -4.48
N GLN A 91 -6.26 -16.01 -3.72
CA GLN A 91 -6.67 -17.19 -2.93
C GLN A 91 -7.62 -18.14 -3.68
N TYR A 92 -7.44 -18.29 -4.99
CA TYR A 92 -8.24 -19.19 -5.80
C TYR A 92 -7.96 -20.64 -5.42
N SER A 93 -8.97 -21.47 -5.33
CA SER A 93 -8.88 -22.89 -4.94
C SER A 93 -7.97 -23.76 -5.83
N ILE A 94 -7.55 -23.24 -6.96
CA ILE A 94 -6.63 -23.91 -7.89
C ILE A 94 -5.15 -23.51 -7.66
N ILE A 95 -4.88 -22.61 -6.71
CA ILE A 95 -3.53 -22.16 -6.38
C ILE A 95 -3.07 -22.96 -5.17
N ASP A 96 -1.99 -23.71 -5.33
CA ASP A 96 -1.40 -24.50 -4.26
C ASP A 96 -0.53 -23.66 -3.33
N GLU A 97 0.19 -22.67 -3.90
CA GLU A 97 1.11 -21.82 -3.15
C GLU A 97 1.19 -20.42 -3.76
N TYR A 98 1.28 -19.41 -2.90
CA TYR A 98 1.50 -18.03 -3.29
C TYR A 98 3.00 -17.70 -3.25
N VAL A 99 3.52 -17.22 -4.37
CA VAL A 99 4.89 -16.71 -4.45
C VAL A 99 4.88 -15.19 -4.17
N PRO A 100 5.57 -14.70 -3.15
CA PRO A 100 5.61 -13.28 -2.80
C PRO A 100 6.48 -12.48 -3.77
N PHE A 101 6.10 -12.44 -5.04
CA PHE A 101 6.89 -11.86 -6.11
C PHE A 101 7.20 -10.36 -5.87
N TYR A 102 6.18 -9.59 -5.45
CA TYR A 102 6.37 -8.16 -5.16
C TYR A 102 7.35 -7.91 -3.99
N PRO A 103 7.18 -8.53 -2.82
CA PRO A 103 8.17 -8.46 -1.74
C PRO A 103 9.58 -8.84 -2.20
N LEU A 104 9.75 -9.96 -2.92
CA LEU A 104 11.04 -10.38 -3.44
C LEU A 104 11.70 -9.36 -4.39
N ALA A 105 10.89 -8.68 -5.21
CA ALA A 105 11.40 -7.72 -6.19
C ALA A 105 11.64 -6.31 -5.60
N LEU A 106 10.84 -5.90 -4.62
CA LEU A 106 10.78 -4.51 -4.14
C LEU A 106 11.42 -4.30 -2.77
N HIS A 107 11.64 -5.36 -1.98
CA HIS A 107 12.22 -5.22 -0.66
C HIS A 107 13.59 -4.51 -0.73
N SER A 108 13.86 -3.63 0.19
CA SER A 108 14.98 -2.69 0.22
C SER A 108 14.96 -1.54 -0.82
N ARG A 109 14.08 -1.60 -1.83
CA ARG A 109 14.00 -0.60 -2.91
C ARG A 109 12.85 0.37 -2.73
N VAL A 110 11.72 -0.10 -2.24
CA VAL A 110 10.50 0.66 -1.96
C VAL A 110 9.95 0.21 -0.63
N SER A 111 9.56 1.16 0.23
CA SER A 111 8.84 0.83 1.46
C SER A 111 7.43 0.36 1.13
N TYR A 112 6.95 -0.67 1.83
CA TYR A 112 5.58 -1.16 1.65
C TYR A 112 4.98 -1.67 2.94
N THR A 113 3.65 -1.69 2.98
CA THR A 113 2.83 -2.22 4.07
C THR A 113 1.74 -3.13 3.52
N GLY A 114 1.28 -4.06 4.32
CA GLY A 114 0.05 -4.81 4.06
C GLY A 114 -1.20 -4.04 4.48
N ALA A 115 -2.26 -4.76 4.83
CA ALA A 115 -3.51 -4.20 5.32
C ALA A 115 -3.34 -3.51 6.69
N SER A 116 -4.30 -2.65 7.04
CA SER A 116 -4.33 -1.99 8.36
C SER A 116 -4.66 -2.99 9.46
N LEU A 117 -3.75 -3.19 10.42
CA LEU A 117 -3.88 -4.17 11.50
C LEU A 117 -5.12 -3.93 12.36
N ASN A 118 -5.37 -2.67 12.73
CA ASN A 118 -6.48 -2.32 13.62
C ASN A 118 -7.87 -2.35 12.95
N LEU A 119 -7.92 -2.63 11.65
CA LEU A 119 -9.16 -2.82 10.90
C LEU A 119 -9.35 -4.28 10.43
N ALA A 120 -8.37 -5.13 10.66
CA ALA A 120 -8.43 -6.53 10.25
C ALA A 120 -9.29 -7.36 11.21
N ASP A 121 -9.98 -8.37 10.69
CA ASP A 121 -10.74 -9.34 11.49
C ASP A 121 -9.79 -10.19 12.35
N ASP A 122 -8.60 -10.52 11.82
CA ASP A 122 -7.51 -11.18 12.53
C ASP A 122 -6.22 -10.34 12.42
N ALA A 123 -6.00 -9.51 13.42
CA ALA A 123 -4.84 -8.63 13.49
C ALA A 123 -3.52 -9.41 13.66
N GLU A 124 -3.56 -10.59 14.30
CA GLU A 124 -2.38 -11.43 14.49
C GLU A 124 -1.93 -12.05 13.17
N GLU A 125 -2.87 -12.54 12.37
CA GLU A 125 -2.55 -13.05 11.02
C GLU A 125 -1.94 -11.97 10.15
N VAL A 126 -2.51 -10.75 10.13
CA VAL A 126 -1.95 -9.61 9.35
C VAL A 126 -0.57 -9.22 9.87
N LEU A 127 -0.33 -9.26 11.18
CA LEU A 127 0.99 -8.99 11.77
C LEU A 127 2.03 -10.03 11.32
N LEU A 128 1.70 -11.31 11.43
CA LEU A 128 2.59 -12.39 11.05
C LEU A 128 2.87 -12.37 9.54
N ARG A 129 1.85 -12.10 8.74
CA ARG A 129 2.01 -11.97 7.29
C ARG A 129 2.88 -10.76 6.92
N SER A 130 2.72 -9.64 7.62
CA SER A 130 3.59 -8.48 7.43
C SER A 130 5.05 -8.80 7.78
N ALA A 131 5.29 -9.55 8.85
CA ALA A 131 6.64 -10.00 9.24
C ALA A 131 7.24 -10.96 8.21
N GLU A 132 6.46 -11.92 7.74
CA GLU A 132 6.85 -12.88 6.69
C GLU A 132 7.30 -12.16 5.41
N MET A 133 6.59 -11.11 5.03
CA MET A 133 6.84 -10.33 3.81
C MET A 133 7.87 -9.20 4.02
N GLY A 134 8.44 -9.04 5.21
CA GLY A 134 9.36 -7.93 5.52
C GLY A 134 8.74 -6.55 5.41
N ALA A 135 7.41 -6.46 5.54
CA ALA A 135 6.65 -5.23 5.37
C ALA A 135 6.68 -4.34 6.61
N GLY A 136 6.42 -3.05 6.45
CA GLY A 136 6.06 -2.17 7.55
C GLY A 136 4.64 -2.43 8.06
N LEU A 137 4.31 -1.99 9.27
CA LEU A 137 2.96 -2.07 9.80
C LEU A 137 2.14 -0.84 9.37
N GLN A 138 0.86 -1.08 9.09
CA GLN A 138 -0.10 -0.04 8.75
C GLN A 138 -1.23 0.00 9.77
N TYR A 139 -1.64 1.22 10.12
CA TYR A 139 -2.80 1.49 10.97
C TYR A 139 -3.60 2.64 10.38
N THR A 140 -4.91 2.54 10.47
CA THR A 140 -5.83 3.61 10.09
C THR A 140 -6.36 4.26 11.35
N LEU A 141 -6.11 5.56 11.52
CA LEU A 141 -6.47 6.29 12.72
C LEU A 141 -7.33 7.50 12.40
N THR A 142 -8.27 7.79 13.27
CA THR A 142 -9.11 8.98 13.23
C THR A 142 -9.27 9.57 14.65
N ALA A 143 -9.52 10.88 14.70
CA ALA A 143 -9.91 11.56 15.92
C ALA A 143 -11.43 11.44 16.22
N GLN A 144 -12.21 10.79 15.35
CA GLN A 144 -13.62 10.51 15.61
C GLN A 144 -13.75 9.41 16.66
N SER A 145 -14.69 9.61 17.60
CA SER A 145 -14.94 8.61 18.63
C SER A 145 -15.56 7.33 18.05
N ALA A 146 -15.27 6.18 18.66
CA ALA A 146 -15.84 4.89 18.30
C ALA A 146 -17.37 4.91 18.23
N ARG A 147 -18.04 5.78 19.02
CA ARG A 147 -19.50 5.93 18.96
C ARG A 147 -20.00 6.45 17.60
N VAL A 148 -19.29 7.37 16.96
CA VAL A 148 -19.61 7.86 15.61
C VAL A 148 -19.35 6.77 14.57
N LEU A 149 -18.28 6.00 14.75
CA LEU A 149 -17.89 4.92 13.85
C LEU A 149 -18.82 3.70 13.90
N GLN A 150 -19.73 3.63 14.89
CA GLN A 150 -20.76 2.59 14.97
C GLN A 150 -21.88 2.72 13.91
N ASP A 151 -21.97 3.87 13.22
CA ASP A 151 -22.87 4.01 12.08
C ASP A 151 -22.50 3.00 10.97
N SER A 152 -23.52 2.38 10.38
CA SER A 152 -23.32 1.37 9.33
C SER A 152 -22.49 1.85 8.14
N THR A 153 -22.48 3.15 7.89
CA THR A 153 -21.66 3.79 6.84
C THR A 153 -20.16 3.73 7.14
N TYR A 154 -19.79 3.63 8.42
CA TYR A 154 -18.41 3.67 8.90
C TYR A 154 -17.97 2.39 9.60
N SER A 155 -18.75 1.32 9.51
CA SER A 155 -18.50 0.07 10.25
C SER A 155 -17.11 -0.52 9.97
N GLU A 156 -16.56 -0.33 8.77
CA GLU A 156 -15.20 -0.75 8.41
C GLU A 156 -14.10 0.00 9.19
N PHE A 157 -14.42 1.15 9.81
CA PHE A 157 -13.47 1.99 10.57
C PHE A 157 -13.69 1.91 12.08
N TYR A 158 -14.46 0.96 12.58
CA TYR A 158 -14.79 0.88 14.01
C TYR A 158 -13.55 0.83 14.92
N GLY A 159 -12.50 0.14 14.49
CA GLY A 159 -11.21 0.06 15.19
C GLY A 159 -10.27 1.26 15.00
N ALA A 160 -10.73 2.36 14.38
CA ALA A 160 -9.85 3.48 14.02
C ALA A 160 -9.79 4.63 15.05
N ASP A 161 -10.54 4.58 16.15
CA ASP A 161 -10.51 5.61 17.19
C ASP A 161 -9.13 5.67 17.85
N ALA A 162 -8.35 6.71 17.53
CA ALA A 162 -6.98 6.87 18.01
C ALA A 162 -6.91 6.93 19.54
N SER A 163 -7.93 7.46 20.21
CA SER A 163 -7.93 7.58 21.67
C SER A 163 -8.00 6.24 22.40
N LEU A 164 -8.45 5.19 21.70
CA LEU A 164 -8.59 3.85 22.27
C LEU A 164 -7.43 2.92 21.94
N VAL A 165 -6.74 3.14 20.82
CA VAL A 165 -5.79 2.15 20.28
C VAL A 165 -4.34 2.62 20.23
N LEU A 166 -4.06 3.91 20.44
CA LEU A 166 -2.74 4.48 20.19
C LEU A 166 -1.63 3.89 21.09
N ASP A 167 -1.93 3.62 22.36
CA ASP A 167 -0.95 3.07 23.29
C ASP A 167 -0.56 1.63 22.91
N ASP A 168 -1.55 0.79 22.56
CA ASP A 168 -1.33 -0.58 22.12
C ASP A 168 -0.55 -0.61 20.81
N ILE A 169 -0.90 0.25 19.83
CA ILE A 169 -0.19 0.40 18.56
C ILE A 169 1.26 0.79 18.82
N THR A 170 1.51 1.74 19.71
CA THR A 170 2.86 2.21 20.03
C THR A 170 3.73 1.06 20.56
N ALA A 171 3.19 0.27 21.47
CA ALA A 171 3.87 -0.90 22.05
C ALA A 171 4.15 -1.96 20.95
N GLN A 172 3.14 -2.27 20.13
CA GLN A 172 3.25 -3.26 19.07
C GLN A 172 4.30 -2.86 18.01
N VAL A 173 4.28 -1.59 17.56
CA VAL A 173 5.26 -1.07 16.61
C VAL A 173 6.67 -1.10 17.18
N ALA A 174 6.85 -0.75 18.46
CA ALA A 174 8.15 -0.80 19.12
C ALA A 174 8.73 -2.23 19.14
N GLN A 175 7.91 -3.21 19.53
CA GLN A 175 8.30 -4.62 19.53
C GLN A 175 8.62 -5.13 18.11
N TYR A 176 7.78 -4.85 17.15
CA TYR A 176 7.97 -5.23 15.75
C TYR A 176 9.29 -4.68 15.17
N ARG A 177 9.54 -3.40 15.37
CA ARG A 177 10.79 -2.76 14.93
C ARG A 177 12.02 -3.31 15.65
N GLN A 178 11.94 -3.59 16.95
CA GLN A 178 13.04 -4.20 17.68
C GLN A 178 13.41 -5.56 17.11
N THR A 179 12.43 -6.34 16.67
CA THR A 179 12.63 -7.69 16.14
C THR A 179 13.16 -7.68 14.70
N LEU A 180 12.63 -6.79 13.85
CA LEU A 180 12.82 -6.84 12.40
C LEU A 180 13.63 -5.68 11.81
N SER A 181 14.14 -4.73 12.62
CA SER A 181 14.86 -3.55 12.10
C SER A 181 16.06 -3.88 11.22
N GLY A 182 16.70 -5.03 11.45
CA GLY A 182 17.88 -5.47 10.69
C GLY A 182 17.59 -5.85 9.23
N ILE A 183 16.33 -6.18 8.90
CA ILE A 183 15.99 -6.70 7.57
C ILE A 183 15.43 -5.64 6.60
N PHE A 184 14.91 -4.52 7.08
CA PHE A 184 14.18 -3.55 6.24
C PHE A 184 15.00 -2.97 5.08
N ASN A 185 16.34 -2.92 5.21
CA ASN A 185 17.23 -2.40 4.18
C ASN A 185 18.00 -3.50 3.44
N GLN A 186 17.66 -4.77 3.64
CA GLN A 186 18.32 -5.91 3.02
C GLN A 186 17.46 -6.43 1.86
N GLU A 187 18.08 -6.92 0.80
CA GLU A 187 17.33 -7.56 -0.29
C GLU A 187 16.76 -8.89 0.22
N MET A 188 15.49 -9.15 -0.09
CA MET A 188 14.87 -10.44 0.13
C MET A 188 15.38 -11.41 -0.96
N THR A 189 16.06 -12.48 -0.57
CA THR A 189 16.74 -13.40 -1.50
C THR A 189 16.06 -14.75 -1.61
N GLY A 190 15.14 -15.07 -0.71
CA GLY A 190 14.40 -16.33 -0.73
C GLY A 190 13.17 -16.29 0.15
N HIS A 191 12.22 -17.14 -0.22
CA HIS A 191 11.01 -17.39 0.53
C HIS A 191 10.58 -18.84 0.29
N GLU A 192 10.42 -19.61 1.36
CA GLU A 192 10.00 -21.00 1.28
C GLU A 192 9.03 -21.34 2.41
N ARG A 193 8.19 -22.32 2.16
CA ARG A 193 7.27 -22.87 3.16
C ARG A 193 7.60 -24.32 3.42
N VAL A 194 7.84 -24.64 4.70
CA VAL A 194 8.15 -26.00 5.16
C VAL A 194 7.09 -26.42 6.19
N GLY A 195 6.07 -27.12 5.74
CA GLY A 195 4.91 -27.44 6.57
C GLY A 195 4.13 -26.18 6.98
N ASN A 196 4.08 -25.91 8.27
CA ASN A 196 3.42 -24.73 8.84
C ASN A 196 4.38 -23.57 9.14
N VAL A 197 5.64 -23.68 8.71
CA VAL A 197 6.66 -22.65 8.94
C VAL A 197 7.01 -21.99 7.62
N THR A 198 7.01 -20.67 7.60
CA THR A 198 7.54 -19.89 6.48
C THR A 198 8.91 -19.34 6.84
N ILE A 199 9.83 -19.43 5.90
CA ILE A 199 11.21 -18.98 6.04
C ILE A 199 11.46 -17.93 4.97
N THR A 200 11.76 -16.70 5.40
CA THR A 200 12.15 -15.61 4.50
C THR A 200 13.62 -15.32 4.72
N THR A 201 14.40 -15.31 3.63
CA THR A 201 15.84 -15.12 3.65
C THR A 201 16.20 -13.76 3.09
N TYR A 202 17.13 -13.07 3.74
CA TYR A 202 17.62 -11.75 3.35
C TYR A 202 19.12 -11.81 3.07
N ALA A 203 19.58 -10.88 2.21
CA ALA A 203 21.00 -10.70 1.96
C ALA A 203 21.71 -10.19 3.23
N ASN A 204 22.96 -10.62 3.44
CA ASN A 204 23.80 -10.12 4.53
C ASN A 204 24.43 -8.75 4.19
#